data_5aae3ecaa04c25f1ed79bd53627c7d49
#
_entry.id   5aae3ecaa04c25f1ed79bd53627c7d49
#
_cell.length_a   1.000
_cell.length_b   1.000
_cell.length_c   1.000
_cell.angle_alpha   90.00
_cell.angle_beta   90.00
_cell.angle_gamma   90.00
#
_symmetry.space_group_name_H-M   'P 1'
#
loop_
_entity.id
_entity.type
_entity.pdbx_description
1 polymer ?
#
loop_
_entity_poly.entity_id
_entity_poly.type
_entity_poly.pdbx_seq_one_letter_code
_entity_poly.pdbx_strand_id
1 'polypeptide(L)'
;MANETTATEVKEAPKSRMPLYVAAALIIVVGGGIAGAAYFAVNSNRVSIDKADVEAPQTVLGPTVPGTLMQVYVAPGDTVAAGTVVAEVGTELIRSTSGGLVINTDNDIGASVAPGTAVVTMIDPTQLRVVAQVDENKGLSSIAVGDSATFTVDAFGSKQFTGVVDEVSPTSHASGVVFNISDQRQTQTFDVKVRFDVAAHPELKNGMSARLTIYTK
;
A
#
# COMPACT_ATOMS: atom_id res chain seq x y z
N MET A 1 -4.12 -91.96 -48.95
CA MET A 1 -5.10 -90.90 -48.68
C MET A 1 -4.55 -90.04 -47.55
N ALA A 2 -3.92 -88.95 -47.89
CA ALA A 2 -3.31 -88.01 -46.94
C ALA A 2 -4.33 -86.95 -46.60
N ASN A 3 -4.54 -86.75 -45.31
CA ASN A 3 -5.42 -85.68 -44.78
C ASN A 3 -4.54 -84.58 -44.34
N GLU A 4 -4.44 -83.49 -45.07
CA GLU A 4 -3.76 -82.23 -44.68
C GLU A 4 -4.66 -81.44 -43.77
N THR A 5 -4.25 -81.32 -42.54
CA THR A 5 -4.91 -80.44 -41.57
C THR A 5 -4.27 -79.04 -41.70
N THR A 6 -5.00 -78.13 -42.33
CA THR A 6 -4.60 -76.71 -42.45
C THR A 6 -4.79 -76.04 -41.10
N ALA A 7 -3.69 -75.70 -40.41
CA ALA A 7 -3.74 -74.89 -39.23
C ALA A 7 -3.97 -73.40 -39.63
N THR A 8 -5.12 -72.87 -39.25
CA THR A 8 -5.45 -71.42 -39.40
C THR A 8 -4.73 -70.64 -38.39
N GLU A 9 -3.70 -69.94 -38.82
CA GLU A 9 -2.95 -68.92 -37.97
C GLU A 9 -3.86 -67.73 -37.68
N VAL A 10 -4.31 -67.62 -36.44
CA VAL A 10 -5.07 -66.45 -35.97
C VAL A 10 -4.08 -65.31 -35.75
N LYS A 11 -4.02 -64.38 -36.69
CA LYS A 11 -3.25 -63.16 -36.64
C LYS A 11 -3.88 -62.25 -35.59
N GLU A 12 -3.27 -62.14 -34.38
CA GLU A 12 -3.67 -61.17 -33.36
C GLU A 12 -3.58 -59.74 -33.91
N ALA A 13 -4.71 -59.04 -33.89
CA ALA A 13 -4.78 -57.60 -34.25
C ALA A 13 -3.95 -56.76 -33.32
N PRO A 14 -3.19 -55.80 -33.81
CA PRO A 14 -2.37 -54.93 -32.91
C PRO A 14 -3.27 -54.18 -31.95
N LYS A 15 -3.04 -54.38 -30.65
CA LYS A 15 -3.75 -53.63 -29.58
C LYS A 15 -3.59 -52.14 -29.83
N SER A 16 -4.70 -51.50 -30.21
CA SER A 16 -4.75 -50.06 -30.43
C SER A 16 -4.31 -49.31 -29.17
N ARG A 17 -3.25 -48.53 -29.28
CA ARG A 17 -2.78 -47.66 -28.19
C ARG A 17 -3.62 -46.36 -28.02
N MET A 18 -4.67 -46.24 -28.82
CA MET A 18 -5.61 -45.11 -28.83
C MET A 18 -6.24 -44.83 -27.44
N PRO A 19 -6.68 -45.84 -26.65
CA PRO A 19 -7.22 -45.55 -25.31
C PRO A 19 -6.19 -44.98 -24.35
N LEU A 20 -4.90 -45.31 -24.51
CA LEU A 20 -3.81 -44.77 -23.69
C LEU A 20 -3.58 -43.28 -23.96
N TYR A 21 -3.61 -42.85 -25.21
CA TYR A 21 -3.47 -41.46 -25.60
C TYR A 21 -4.69 -40.63 -25.20
N VAL A 22 -5.89 -41.20 -25.27
CA VAL A 22 -7.11 -40.53 -24.79
C VAL A 22 -7.08 -40.35 -23.27
N ALA A 23 -6.65 -41.37 -22.52
CA ALA A 23 -6.49 -41.27 -21.07
C ALA A 23 -5.42 -40.22 -20.68
N ALA A 24 -4.27 -40.19 -21.36
CA ALA A 24 -3.23 -39.20 -21.13
C ALA A 24 -3.71 -37.77 -21.43
N ALA A 25 -4.43 -37.57 -22.54
CA ALA A 25 -5.02 -36.28 -22.91
C ALA A 25 -6.04 -35.83 -21.84
N LEU A 26 -6.85 -36.73 -21.32
CA LEU A 26 -7.86 -36.44 -20.30
C LEU A 26 -7.20 -36.02 -18.97
N ILE A 27 -6.10 -36.68 -18.57
CA ILE A 27 -5.31 -36.29 -17.37
C ILE A 27 -4.70 -34.90 -17.52
N ILE A 28 -4.19 -34.55 -18.70
CA ILE A 28 -3.62 -33.25 -19.00
C ILE A 28 -4.70 -32.15 -18.92
N VAL A 29 -5.88 -32.41 -19.47
CA VAL A 29 -7.00 -31.44 -19.47
C VAL A 29 -7.54 -31.26 -18.06
N VAL A 30 -7.74 -32.35 -17.31
CA VAL A 30 -8.24 -32.25 -15.91
C VAL A 30 -7.17 -31.66 -15.01
N GLY A 31 -5.91 -32.10 -15.10
CA GLY A 31 -4.79 -31.56 -14.34
C GLY A 31 -4.52 -30.06 -14.66
N GLY A 32 -4.55 -29.70 -15.95
CA GLY A 32 -4.44 -28.32 -16.40
C GLY A 32 -5.61 -27.45 -15.96
N GLY A 33 -6.83 -28.00 -15.96
CA GLY A 33 -8.03 -27.33 -15.48
C GLY A 33 -7.99 -27.04 -13.99
N ILE A 34 -7.56 -28.01 -13.18
CA ILE A 34 -7.42 -27.84 -11.71
C ILE A 34 -6.30 -26.84 -11.40
N ALA A 35 -5.15 -26.96 -12.06
CA ALA A 35 -4.03 -26.03 -11.89
C ALA A 35 -4.40 -24.59 -12.32
N GLY A 36 -5.12 -24.46 -13.44
CA GLY A 36 -5.63 -23.17 -13.92
C GLY A 36 -6.65 -22.55 -12.97
N ALA A 37 -7.59 -23.34 -12.46
CA ALA A 37 -8.58 -22.87 -11.48
C ALA A 37 -7.93 -22.45 -10.15
N ALA A 38 -6.96 -23.22 -9.66
CA ALA A 38 -6.20 -22.88 -8.47
C ALA A 38 -5.37 -21.59 -8.66
N TYR A 39 -4.71 -21.45 -9.81
CA TYR A 39 -3.97 -20.22 -10.15
C TYR A 39 -4.90 -19.00 -10.24
N PHE A 40 -6.08 -19.16 -10.83
CA PHE A 40 -7.07 -18.08 -10.92
C PHE A 40 -7.63 -17.71 -9.55
N ALA A 41 -7.95 -18.69 -8.70
CA ALA A 41 -8.48 -18.46 -7.35
C ALA A 41 -7.47 -17.73 -6.45
N VAL A 42 -6.18 -18.08 -6.54
CA VAL A 42 -5.11 -17.38 -5.77
C VAL A 42 -4.87 -15.96 -6.29
N ASN A 43 -5.09 -15.71 -7.58
CA ASN A 43 -4.80 -14.43 -8.22
C ASN A 43 -5.97 -13.44 -8.18
N SER A 44 -7.22 -13.94 -8.02
CA SER A 44 -8.42 -13.11 -8.00
C SER A 44 -8.67 -12.40 -6.67
N ASN A 45 -8.01 -12.83 -5.59
CA ASN A 45 -8.20 -12.29 -4.25
C ASN A 45 -7.09 -11.30 -3.83
N ARG A 46 -6.58 -10.49 -4.77
CA ARG A 46 -5.59 -9.47 -4.45
C ARG A 46 -5.89 -8.16 -5.20
N VAL A 47 -5.75 -7.07 -4.47
CA VAL A 47 -5.82 -5.71 -5.00
C VAL A 47 -4.42 -5.11 -4.98
N SER A 48 -3.89 -4.76 -6.16
CA SER A 48 -2.58 -4.10 -6.29
C SER A 48 -2.79 -2.61 -6.52
N ILE A 49 -2.06 -1.81 -5.74
CA ILE A 49 -2.17 -0.36 -5.73
C ILE A 49 -0.76 0.23 -5.90
N ASP A 50 -0.56 0.98 -6.99
CA ASP A 50 0.74 1.56 -7.33
C ASP A 50 0.97 2.94 -6.68
N LYS A 51 -0.10 3.58 -6.20
CA LYS A 51 -0.04 4.87 -5.51
C LYS A 51 -0.20 4.67 -4.02
N ALA A 52 0.93 4.56 -3.33
CA ALA A 52 0.99 4.51 -1.88
C ALA A 52 2.23 5.22 -1.39
N ASP A 53 2.15 5.83 -0.23
CA ASP A 53 3.25 6.52 0.43
C ASP A 53 3.34 6.07 1.88
N VAL A 54 4.55 6.10 2.44
CA VAL A 54 4.78 5.89 3.87
C VAL A 54 4.57 7.21 4.59
N GLU A 55 3.54 7.31 5.42
CA GLU A 55 3.17 8.55 6.08
C GLU A 55 2.92 8.36 7.58
N ALA A 56 3.15 9.42 8.34
CA ALA A 56 2.71 9.54 9.72
C ALA A 56 1.83 10.78 9.88
N PRO A 57 0.88 10.77 10.83
CA PRO A 57 0.11 11.96 11.15
C PRO A 57 1.03 13.12 11.51
N GLN A 58 0.80 14.27 10.88
CA GLN A 58 1.59 15.46 11.09
C GLN A 58 0.96 16.35 12.18
N THR A 59 1.78 16.84 13.07
CA THR A 59 1.42 17.87 14.06
C THR A 59 2.04 19.19 13.63
N VAL A 60 1.19 20.16 13.34
CA VAL A 60 1.61 21.52 12.97
C VAL A 60 1.60 22.39 14.20
N LEU A 61 2.73 23.04 14.47
CA LEU A 61 2.92 23.97 15.57
C LEU A 61 3.09 25.39 15.02
N GLY A 62 2.27 26.30 15.48
CA GLY A 62 2.27 27.69 15.07
C GLY A 62 1.76 28.60 16.18
N PRO A 63 1.86 29.94 16.02
CA PRO A 63 1.39 30.89 17.01
C PRO A 63 -0.13 30.92 17.08
N THR A 64 -0.65 31.30 18.25
CA THR A 64 -2.08 31.55 18.47
C THR A 64 -2.44 33.02 18.27
N VAL A 65 -1.45 33.91 18.33
CA VAL A 65 -1.57 35.34 18.07
C VAL A 65 -0.59 35.75 16.95
N PRO A 66 -0.92 36.80 16.17
CA PRO A 66 0.00 37.26 15.12
C PRO A 66 1.25 37.87 15.74
N GLY A 67 2.40 37.60 15.12
CA GLY A 67 3.68 38.14 15.64
C GLY A 67 4.79 37.99 14.59
N THR A 68 5.98 38.41 14.96
CA THR A 68 7.18 38.25 14.17
C THR A 68 7.92 36.99 14.62
N LEU A 69 8.37 36.16 13.71
CA LEU A 69 9.20 34.99 14.02
C LEU A 69 10.57 35.47 14.53
N MET A 70 10.80 35.32 15.84
CA MET A 70 12.03 35.78 16.49
C MET A 70 13.14 34.74 16.42
N GLN A 71 12.78 33.47 16.70
CA GLN A 71 13.75 32.39 16.74
C GLN A 71 13.06 31.02 16.61
N VAL A 72 13.77 30.08 15.98
CA VAL A 72 13.43 28.64 15.97
C VAL A 72 14.53 27.89 16.71
N TYR A 73 14.16 27.07 17.69
CA TYR A 73 15.09 26.38 18.59
C TYR A 73 15.40 24.95 18.18
N VAL A 74 14.74 24.47 17.13
CA VAL A 74 14.83 23.09 16.64
C VAL A 74 15.11 23.06 15.15
N ALA A 75 15.70 21.98 14.67
CA ALA A 75 15.99 21.74 13.24
C ALA A 75 15.30 20.48 12.74
N PRO A 76 15.04 20.34 11.43
CA PRO A 76 14.58 19.09 10.85
C PRO A 76 15.54 17.94 11.21
N GLY A 77 14.98 16.83 11.72
CA GLY A 77 15.72 15.69 12.25
C GLY A 77 15.84 15.63 13.78
N ASP A 78 15.52 16.70 14.48
CA ASP A 78 15.54 16.72 15.95
C ASP A 78 14.35 15.95 16.52
N THR A 79 14.61 15.20 17.60
CA THR A 79 13.55 14.58 18.40
C THR A 79 13.27 15.45 19.60
N VAL A 80 12.01 15.83 19.77
CA VAL A 80 11.55 16.70 20.87
C VAL A 80 10.55 15.99 21.77
N ALA A 81 10.58 16.30 23.05
CA ALA A 81 9.59 15.83 24.01
C ALA A 81 8.39 16.79 24.08
N ALA A 82 7.26 16.31 24.59
CA ALA A 82 6.10 17.18 24.88
C ALA A 82 6.48 18.32 25.81
N GLY A 83 5.97 19.54 25.54
CA GLY A 83 6.23 20.74 26.30
C GLY A 83 7.54 21.46 25.94
N THR A 84 8.39 20.90 25.08
CA THR A 84 9.63 21.55 24.62
C THR A 84 9.31 22.84 23.84
N VAL A 85 10.01 23.91 24.11
CA VAL A 85 9.92 25.16 23.32
C VAL A 85 10.60 24.91 21.99
N VAL A 86 9.87 25.12 20.90
CA VAL A 86 10.35 24.87 19.54
C VAL A 86 10.58 26.15 18.73
N ALA A 87 9.83 27.20 19.03
CA ALA A 87 10.00 28.51 18.38
C ALA A 87 9.48 29.66 19.27
N GLU A 88 9.85 30.89 18.90
CA GLU A 88 9.39 32.14 19.54
C GLU A 88 8.82 33.06 18.45
N VAL A 89 7.56 33.49 18.64
CA VAL A 89 6.87 34.42 17.75
C VAL A 89 6.38 35.63 18.58
N GLY A 90 6.98 36.78 18.36
CA GLY A 90 6.74 37.96 19.20
C GLY A 90 7.10 37.69 20.66
N THR A 91 6.10 37.60 21.53
CA THR A 91 6.26 37.22 22.94
C THR A 91 5.74 35.83 23.27
N GLU A 92 5.21 35.11 22.27
CA GLU A 92 4.67 33.75 22.43
C GLU A 92 5.74 32.71 22.23
N LEU A 93 5.90 31.81 23.21
CA LEU A 93 6.75 30.62 23.10
C LEU A 93 5.92 29.46 22.62
N ILE A 94 6.17 29.01 21.36
CA ILE A 94 5.51 27.86 20.79
C ILE A 94 6.12 26.60 21.40
N ARG A 95 5.26 25.72 21.95
CA ARG A 95 5.66 24.48 22.58
C ARG A 95 5.09 23.26 21.84
N SER A 96 5.87 22.20 21.81
CA SER A 96 5.40 20.91 21.33
C SER A 96 4.27 20.38 22.21
N THR A 97 3.17 19.92 21.60
CA THR A 97 2.02 19.30 22.29
C THR A 97 2.26 17.83 22.62
N SER A 98 3.12 17.15 21.84
CA SER A 98 3.47 15.73 21.98
C SER A 98 4.97 15.53 21.73
N GLY A 99 5.49 14.36 22.09
CA GLY A 99 6.82 13.93 21.63
C GLY A 99 6.77 13.61 20.12
N GLY A 100 7.89 13.84 19.42
CA GLY A 100 7.95 13.54 17.99
C GLY A 100 9.26 13.95 17.34
N LEU A 101 9.34 13.69 16.04
CA LEU A 101 10.44 14.05 15.16
C LEU A 101 10.06 15.30 14.35
N VAL A 102 10.91 16.31 14.38
CA VAL A 102 10.75 17.52 13.57
C VAL A 102 11.06 17.17 12.10
N ILE A 103 10.11 17.46 11.20
CA ILE A 103 10.29 17.20 9.76
C ILE A 103 10.45 18.47 8.95
N ASN A 104 9.93 19.60 9.45
CA ASN A 104 10.06 20.90 8.78
C ASN A 104 10.06 22.05 9.80
N THR A 105 10.81 23.12 9.47
CA THR A 105 10.86 24.35 10.23
C THR A 105 10.81 25.54 9.30
N ASP A 106 10.08 26.58 9.69
CA ASP A 106 10.15 27.87 9.02
C ASP A 106 11.38 28.63 9.54
N ASN A 107 12.29 28.98 8.65
CA ASN A 107 13.53 29.64 9.00
C ASN A 107 13.56 31.13 8.56
N ASP A 108 12.41 31.70 8.22
CA ASP A 108 12.30 33.10 7.79
C ASP A 108 12.22 34.03 9.01
N ILE A 109 13.33 34.12 9.73
CA ILE A 109 13.45 34.92 10.93
C ILE A 109 13.22 36.39 10.59
N GLY A 110 12.33 37.07 11.36
CA GLY A 110 11.90 38.44 11.11
C GLY A 110 10.61 38.53 10.28
N ALA A 111 10.13 37.43 9.69
CA ALA A 111 8.86 37.41 8.97
C ALA A 111 7.66 37.57 9.92
N SER A 112 6.59 38.17 9.43
CA SER A 112 5.31 38.24 10.12
C SER A 112 4.55 36.93 9.96
N VAL A 113 4.18 36.31 11.06
CA VAL A 113 3.48 35.02 11.12
C VAL A 113 2.06 35.25 11.65
N ALA A 114 1.08 34.73 10.89
CA ALA A 114 -0.32 34.74 11.28
C ALA A 114 -0.68 33.56 12.20
N PRO A 115 -1.75 33.66 13.01
CA PRO A 115 -2.24 32.54 13.80
C PRO A 115 -2.51 31.29 12.94
N GLY A 116 -2.07 30.12 13.41
CA GLY A 116 -2.25 28.85 12.70
C GLY A 116 -1.30 28.60 11.54
N THR A 117 -0.40 29.54 11.22
CA THR A 117 0.67 29.28 10.25
C THR A 117 1.65 28.24 10.82
N ALA A 118 2.06 27.27 9.99
CA ALA A 118 3.02 26.25 10.37
C ALA A 118 4.41 26.87 10.55
N VAL A 119 4.92 26.93 11.78
CA VAL A 119 6.31 27.32 12.10
C VAL A 119 7.19 26.08 12.25
N VAL A 120 6.67 25.05 12.91
CA VAL A 120 7.35 23.77 13.06
C VAL A 120 6.34 22.65 12.75
N THR A 121 6.74 21.69 11.91
CA THR A 121 5.94 20.51 11.64
C THR A 121 6.66 19.28 12.17
N MET A 122 5.92 18.44 12.88
CA MET A 122 6.44 17.24 13.53
C MET A 122 5.61 16.02 13.14
N ILE A 123 6.18 14.84 13.25
CA ILE A 123 5.50 13.54 13.17
C ILE A 123 5.82 12.69 14.38
N ASP A 124 4.95 11.73 14.68
CA ASP A 124 5.29 10.61 15.56
C ASP A 124 5.79 9.44 14.69
N PRO A 125 7.09 9.16 14.66
CA PRO A 125 7.64 8.09 13.83
C PRO A 125 7.11 6.70 14.20
N THR A 126 6.55 6.50 15.39
CA THR A 126 5.95 5.22 15.79
C THR A 126 4.60 4.98 15.13
N GLN A 127 4.00 6.01 14.56
CA GLN A 127 2.70 5.96 13.89
C GLN A 127 2.80 5.93 12.35
N LEU A 128 3.97 5.58 11.81
CA LEU A 128 4.11 5.38 10.37
C LEU A 128 3.11 4.33 9.85
N ARG A 129 2.47 4.63 8.73
CA ARG A 129 1.54 3.75 7.99
C ARG A 129 1.88 3.84 6.51
N VAL A 130 1.54 2.80 5.77
CA VAL A 130 1.45 2.90 4.31
C VAL A 130 0.04 3.38 3.98
N VAL A 131 -0.07 4.55 3.38
CA VAL A 131 -1.34 5.15 2.94
C VAL A 131 -1.44 4.95 1.44
N ALA A 132 -2.42 4.18 1.01
CA ALA A 132 -2.64 3.85 -0.39
C ALA A 132 -3.93 4.47 -0.90
N GLN A 133 -3.88 5.10 -2.08
CA GLN A 133 -5.04 5.68 -2.75
C GLN A 133 -5.70 4.65 -3.67
N VAL A 134 -6.89 4.20 -3.28
CA VAL A 134 -7.67 3.17 -4.00
C VAL A 134 -8.84 3.81 -4.72
N ASP A 135 -8.93 3.59 -6.02
CA ASP A 135 -10.08 4.02 -6.79
C ASP A 135 -11.31 3.18 -6.42
N GLU A 136 -12.49 3.80 -6.32
CA GLU A 136 -13.77 3.15 -5.99
C GLU A 136 -14.05 1.89 -6.85
N ASN A 137 -13.65 1.93 -8.13
CA ASN A 137 -13.88 0.86 -9.10
C ASN A 137 -12.76 -0.20 -9.15
N LYS A 138 -11.70 -0.05 -8.33
CA LYS A 138 -10.53 -0.96 -8.32
C LYS A 138 -10.48 -1.86 -7.08
N GLY A 139 -11.61 -2.46 -6.73
CA GLY A 139 -11.67 -3.48 -5.69
C GLY A 139 -11.77 -2.94 -4.25
N LEU A 140 -12.09 -1.64 -4.06
CA LEU A 140 -12.30 -1.05 -2.74
C LEU A 140 -13.32 -1.85 -1.90
N SER A 141 -14.40 -2.32 -2.52
CA SER A 141 -15.47 -3.08 -1.84
C SER A 141 -15.03 -4.44 -1.29
N SER A 142 -13.90 -4.98 -1.76
CA SER A 142 -13.35 -6.26 -1.29
C SER A 142 -12.31 -6.09 -0.20
N ILE A 143 -11.86 -4.86 0.08
CA ILE A 143 -10.85 -4.57 1.10
C ILE A 143 -11.54 -4.41 2.46
N ALA A 144 -11.06 -5.15 3.45
CA ALA A 144 -11.56 -5.07 4.82
C ALA A 144 -10.42 -4.80 5.82
N VAL A 145 -10.77 -4.14 6.93
CA VAL A 145 -9.85 -4.00 8.07
C VAL A 145 -9.47 -5.38 8.58
N GLY A 146 -8.17 -5.62 8.76
CA GLY A 146 -7.60 -6.89 9.15
C GLY A 146 -7.10 -7.75 7.98
N ASP A 147 -7.28 -7.33 6.73
CA ASP A 147 -6.69 -8.02 5.59
C ASP A 147 -5.17 -7.91 5.61
N SER A 148 -4.50 -9.00 5.22
CA SER A 148 -3.04 -9.01 5.11
C SER A 148 -2.61 -8.21 3.89
N ALA A 149 -1.51 -7.48 4.03
CA ALA A 149 -0.95 -6.71 2.94
C ALA A 149 0.56 -6.89 2.84
N THR A 150 1.09 -6.80 1.63
CA THR A 150 2.52 -6.70 1.37
C THR A 150 2.79 -5.40 0.60
N PHE A 151 3.90 -4.75 0.91
CA PHE A 151 4.29 -3.56 0.18
C PHE A 151 5.79 -3.56 -0.14
N THR A 152 6.14 -2.85 -1.18
CA THR A 152 7.52 -2.56 -1.56
C THR A 152 7.68 -1.05 -1.57
N VAL A 153 8.86 -0.59 -1.14
CA VAL A 153 9.20 0.84 -1.14
C VAL A 153 10.25 1.07 -2.22
N ASP A 154 10.07 2.07 -3.06
CA ASP A 154 10.91 2.29 -4.24
C ASP A 154 12.39 2.48 -3.87
N ALA A 155 12.68 3.05 -2.70
CA ALA A 155 14.04 3.21 -2.19
C ALA A 155 14.78 1.88 -1.91
N PHE A 156 14.04 0.77 -1.72
CA PHE A 156 14.60 -0.55 -1.38
C PHE A 156 14.38 -1.59 -2.48
N GLY A 157 13.93 -1.17 -3.66
CA GLY A 157 13.74 -2.02 -4.83
C GLY A 157 12.73 -3.14 -4.60
N SER A 158 13.15 -4.40 -4.68
CA SER A 158 12.26 -5.58 -4.56
C SER A 158 12.08 -6.09 -3.13
N LYS A 159 12.62 -5.41 -2.10
CA LYS A 159 12.43 -5.83 -0.72
C LYS A 159 10.95 -5.69 -0.35
N GLN A 160 10.36 -6.81 0.10
CA GLN A 160 8.97 -6.84 0.53
C GLN A 160 8.86 -6.66 2.04
N PHE A 161 7.89 -5.86 2.42
CA PHE A 161 7.48 -5.63 3.79
C PHE A 161 6.06 -6.14 3.98
N THR A 162 5.71 -6.54 5.19
CA THR A 162 4.37 -7.05 5.52
C THR A 162 3.64 -6.10 6.44
N GLY A 163 2.33 -6.03 6.27
CA GLY A 163 1.45 -5.23 7.10
C GLY A 163 0.03 -5.78 7.13
N VAL A 164 -0.83 -5.06 7.81
CA VAL A 164 -2.26 -5.38 7.96
C VAL A 164 -3.06 -4.11 7.73
N VAL A 165 -4.16 -4.20 7.00
CA VAL A 165 -5.10 -3.08 6.80
C VAL A 165 -5.64 -2.65 8.15
N ASP A 166 -5.37 -1.41 8.53
CA ASP A 166 -5.71 -0.80 9.81
C ASP A 166 -6.99 0.05 9.68
N GLU A 167 -7.11 0.75 8.55
CA GLU A 167 -8.23 1.66 8.29
C GLU A 167 -8.54 1.69 6.79
N VAL A 168 -9.82 1.73 6.48
CA VAL A 168 -10.34 2.12 5.16
C VAL A 168 -11.10 3.42 5.37
N SER A 169 -10.67 4.50 4.71
CA SER A 169 -11.27 5.83 4.90
C SER A 169 -12.77 5.81 4.57
N PRO A 170 -13.63 6.35 5.44
CA PRO A 170 -15.06 6.45 5.18
C PRO A 170 -15.41 7.56 4.18
N THR A 171 -14.44 8.41 3.83
CA THR A 171 -14.62 9.56 2.93
C THR A 171 -13.64 9.49 1.77
N SER A 172 -14.11 9.87 0.58
CA SER A 172 -13.25 9.98 -0.59
C SER A 172 -12.42 11.27 -0.54
N HIS A 173 -11.22 11.21 -1.10
CA HIS A 173 -10.54 12.42 -1.55
C HIS A 173 -11.18 12.89 -2.84
N ALA A 174 -11.75 14.09 -2.84
CA ALA A 174 -12.15 14.75 -4.07
C ALA A 174 -10.86 15.07 -4.84
N SER A 175 -10.57 14.30 -5.87
CA SER A 175 -9.56 14.69 -6.87
C SER A 175 -9.93 16.08 -7.37
N GLY A 176 -9.00 17.02 -7.27
CA GLY A 176 -9.23 18.43 -7.53
C GLY A 176 -10.06 18.64 -8.79
N VAL A 177 -10.93 19.64 -8.75
CA VAL A 177 -11.85 20.00 -9.84
C VAL A 177 -11.05 20.26 -11.11
N VAL A 178 -10.91 19.23 -11.93
CA VAL A 178 -10.43 19.40 -13.31
C VAL A 178 -11.66 19.79 -14.10
N PHE A 179 -11.74 21.05 -14.53
CA PHE A 179 -12.73 21.50 -15.51
C PHE A 179 -12.46 20.81 -16.85
N ASN A 180 -12.85 19.55 -16.97
CA ASN A 180 -12.89 18.84 -18.23
C ASN A 180 -14.33 18.87 -18.75
N ILE A 181 -14.50 19.43 -19.94
CA ILE A 181 -15.76 19.57 -20.70
C ILE A 181 -16.25 18.19 -21.25
N SER A 182 -15.78 17.08 -20.70
CA SER A 182 -16.24 15.75 -21.10
C SER A 182 -17.02 15.10 -19.95
N ASP A 183 -18.20 14.55 -20.28
CA ASP A 183 -19.13 13.83 -19.39
C ASP A 183 -18.54 12.55 -18.72
N GLN A 184 -17.25 12.52 -18.41
CA GLN A 184 -16.65 11.41 -17.70
C GLN A 184 -16.88 11.58 -16.20
N ARG A 185 -17.65 10.66 -15.64
CA ARG A 185 -17.84 10.51 -14.20
C ARG A 185 -16.46 10.40 -13.53
N GLN A 186 -16.14 11.35 -12.66
CA GLN A 186 -14.86 11.31 -11.92
C GLN A 186 -14.87 10.11 -10.98
N THR A 187 -13.83 9.29 -11.06
CA THR A 187 -13.62 8.18 -10.13
C THR A 187 -13.18 8.75 -8.79
N GLN A 188 -13.88 8.38 -7.72
CA GLN A 188 -13.52 8.78 -6.37
C GLN A 188 -12.38 7.88 -5.87
N THR A 189 -11.43 8.46 -5.13
CA THR A 189 -10.34 7.75 -4.48
C THR A 189 -10.52 7.74 -2.96
N PHE A 190 -10.18 6.62 -2.33
CA PHE A 190 -10.28 6.43 -0.89
C PHE A 190 -8.92 6.01 -0.34
N ASP A 191 -8.56 6.50 0.84
CA ASP A 191 -7.34 6.07 1.49
C ASP A 191 -7.54 4.75 2.22
N VAL A 192 -6.61 3.85 2.01
CA VAL A 192 -6.46 2.61 2.77
C VAL A 192 -5.14 2.69 3.51
N LYS A 193 -5.20 2.61 4.84
CA LYS A 193 -4.02 2.67 5.70
C LYS A 193 -3.62 1.28 6.15
N VAL A 194 -2.36 0.95 5.94
CA VAL A 194 -1.76 -0.33 6.32
C VAL A 194 -0.75 -0.10 7.44
N ARG A 195 -0.97 -0.76 8.56
CA ARG A 195 -0.06 -0.78 9.69
C ARG A 195 1.01 -1.84 9.48
N PHE A 196 2.25 -1.52 9.83
CA PHE A 196 3.39 -2.42 9.84
C PHE A 196 4.19 -2.24 11.14
N ASP A 197 5.12 -3.14 11.40
CA ASP A 197 6.01 -3.04 12.56
C ASP A 197 7.15 -2.04 12.27
N VAL A 198 6.97 -0.82 12.76
CA VAL A 198 7.92 0.27 12.58
C VAL A 198 9.25 -0.02 13.29
N ALA A 199 9.21 -0.71 14.46
CA ALA A 199 10.41 -1.01 15.21
C ALA A 199 11.30 -2.04 14.51
N ALA A 200 10.70 -2.97 13.75
CA ALA A 200 11.41 -3.93 12.92
C ALA A 200 12.00 -3.31 11.63
N HIS A 201 11.49 -2.13 11.21
CA HIS A 201 11.83 -1.47 9.95
C HIS A 201 12.20 0.01 10.13
N PRO A 202 13.26 0.33 10.90
CA PRO A 202 13.67 1.71 11.18
C PRO A 202 14.20 2.46 9.94
N GLU A 203 14.49 1.73 8.86
CA GLU A 203 14.90 2.28 7.57
C GLU A 203 13.77 3.00 6.83
N LEU A 204 12.49 2.71 7.14
CA LEU A 204 11.33 3.34 6.51
C LEU A 204 11.12 4.74 7.09
N LYS A 205 10.95 5.71 6.18
CA LYS A 205 10.80 7.12 6.54
C LYS A 205 9.53 7.71 5.94
N ASN A 206 9.00 8.72 6.61
CA ASN A 206 7.89 9.50 6.10
C ASN A 206 8.20 10.11 4.72
N GLY A 207 7.26 10.04 3.79
CA GLY A 207 7.38 10.54 2.43
C GLY A 207 8.01 9.56 1.43
N MET A 208 8.29 8.31 1.82
CA MET A 208 8.76 7.29 0.87
C MET A 208 7.61 6.74 0.05
N SER A 209 7.78 6.69 -1.27
CA SER A 209 6.79 6.09 -2.18
C SER A 209 6.85 4.57 -2.14
N ALA A 210 5.66 3.96 -2.17
CA ALA A 210 5.46 2.53 -2.02
C ALA A 210 4.45 1.98 -3.02
N ARG A 211 4.48 0.66 -3.23
CA ARG A 211 3.44 -0.11 -3.92
C ARG A 211 2.88 -1.13 -2.97
N LEU A 212 1.57 -1.21 -2.91
CA LEU A 212 0.84 -2.03 -1.96
C LEU A 212 0.06 -3.13 -2.68
N THR A 213 0.09 -4.35 -2.13
CA THR A 213 -0.77 -5.45 -2.54
C THR A 213 -1.53 -5.94 -1.31
N ILE A 214 -2.86 -5.89 -1.36
CA ILE A 214 -3.76 -6.34 -0.30
C ILE A 214 -4.34 -7.68 -0.71
N TYR A 215 -4.34 -8.64 0.20
CA TYR A 215 -4.92 -9.97 0.03
C TYR A 215 -6.30 -9.98 0.65
N THR A 216 -7.31 -9.89 -0.18
CA THR A 216 -8.72 -9.90 0.24
C THR A 216 -9.19 -11.35 0.47
N LYS A 217 -10.14 -11.53 1.37
CA LYS A 217 -10.71 -12.85 1.71
C LYS A 217 -11.79 -13.27 0.72
#